data_912eadc0ba6c7e3881881f736e7334a3
#
_entry.id   912eadc0ba6c7e3881881f736e7334a3
#
_cell.length_a   1.000
_cell.length_b   1.000
_cell.length_c   1.000
_cell.angle_alpha   90.00
_cell.angle_beta   90.00
_cell.angle_gamma   90.00
#
_symmetry.space_group_name_H-M   'P 1'
#
loop_
_entity.id
_entity.type
_entity.pdbx_description
1 polymer ?
#
loop_
_entity_poly.entity_id
_entity_poly.type
_entity_poly.pdbx_seq_one_letter_code
_entity_poly.pdbx_strand_id
1 'polypeptide(L)'
;MPPNNPRVRIQGTVRYESYGFEEIEGKLVKKVREHVYDRILARDVVRIIFFLPHDHHHLITGVAHALDSYLRAIDGHPGALSEYTCCWWESFKLTETGWDRIRETLEPKKPRFFEDYEPHDARFAEKDGADPYFTLFGEQGNGYSFKYHARLPWREPPPPSVSVLSATLPTEHLEEHGVQHVRELAMTMASRLPFATGHAGLALDLWHPIYDQLDRLRTEIFRHPGFDVRKASHFDGMGTRVDGIHWMNFLGPPVLSELGGAAGLRARLHSPATSVQELEGERTVITLGDAPEAGDTTQGQTLPAYRELARLLEPHLEPFPWGYLARKSPEVEEELRRWWRRFLD
;
A
#
# COMPACT_ATOMS: atom_id res chain seq x y z
N MET A 1 15.26 17.14 -15.94
CA MET A 1 16.01 16.43 -14.89
C MET A 1 14.99 15.71 -14.04
N PRO A 2 15.20 14.46 -13.64
CA PRO A 2 14.32 13.86 -12.67
C PRO A 2 14.31 14.71 -11.40
N PRO A 3 13.18 14.87 -10.72
CA PRO A 3 13.13 15.62 -9.48
C PRO A 3 14.12 14.99 -8.50
N ASN A 4 14.92 15.83 -7.86
CA ASN A 4 15.87 15.39 -6.86
C ASN A 4 15.12 15.10 -5.56
N ASN A 5 14.43 13.95 -5.53
CA ASN A 5 13.68 13.55 -4.35
C ASN A 5 14.62 13.20 -3.20
N PRO A 6 14.30 13.59 -1.97
CA PRO A 6 15.14 13.27 -0.82
C PRO A 6 15.23 11.76 -0.63
N ARG A 7 16.42 11.29 -0.31
CA ARG A 7 16.67 9.90 0.04
C ARG A 7 16.40 9.70 1.52
N VAL A 8 15.32 9.02 1.82
CA VAL A 8 14.97 8.68 3.20
C VAL A 8 15.26 7.22 3.44
N ARG A 9 16.38 6.94 4.12
CA ARG A 9 16.80 5.59 4.48
C ARG A 9 17.22 5.52 5.92
N ILE A 10 16.37 4.88 6.70
CA ILE A 10 16.59 4.68 8.12
C ILE A 10 17.06 3.26 8.32
N GLN A 11 18.28 3.11 8.80
CA GLN A 11 18.84 1.84 9.23
C GLN A 11 18.69 1.66 10.73
N GLY A 12 18.56 0.44 11.17
CA GLY A 12 18.52 0.10 12.58
C GLY A 12 18.64 -1.39 12.82
N THR A 13 19.01 -1.71 14.06
CA THR A 13 19.11 -3.08 14.52
C THR A 13 17.73 -3.54 14.99
N VAL A 14 17.27 -4.64 14.43
CA VAL A 14 16.04 -5.31 14.86
C VAL A 14 16.39 -6.44 15.79
N ARG A 15 15.63 -6.52 16.88
CA ARG A 15 15.70 -7.63 17.83
C ARG A 15 14.31 -8.22 17.99
N TYR A 16 14.19 -9.51 17.80
CA TYR A 16 12.96 -10.22 18.14
C TYR A 16 13.28 -11.60 18.70
N GLU A 17 12.37 -12.11 19.51
CA GLU A 17 12.45 -13.45 20.06
C GLU A 17 11.53 -14.39 19.27
N SER A 18 12.07 -15.50 18.81
CA SER A 18 11.27 -16.62 18.32
C SER A 18 11.15 -17.68 19.41
N TYR A 19 9.98 -18.32 19.46
CA TYR A 19 9.71 -19.35 20.44
C TYR A 19 9.58 -20.68 19.72
N GLY A 20 10.36 -21.67 20.18
CA GLY A 20 10.22 -23.06 19.79
C GLY A 20 9.94 -23.91 21.04
N PHE A 21 9.40 -25.10 20.84
CA PHE A 21 9.28 -26.10 21.91
C PHE A 21 10.17 -27.29 21.56
N GLU A 22 10.94 -27.75 22.53
CA GLU A 22 11.76 -28.94 22.40
C GLU A 22 11.37 -29.89 23.52
N GLU A 23 11.21 -31.16 23.17
CA GLU A 23 10.93 -32.17 24.16
C GLU A 23 12.23 -32.62 24.86
N ILE A 24 12.34 -32.31 26.13
CA ILE A 24 13.47 -32.70 26.99
C ILE A 24 12.90 -33.56 28.12
N GLU A 25 13.34 -34.82 28.18
CA GLU A 25 12.92 -35.78 29.23
C GLU A 25 11.38 -35.94 29.33
N GLY A 26 10.70 -35.99 28.17
CA GLY A 26 9.24 -36.13 28.11
C GLY A 26 8.46 -34.86 28.50
N LYS A 27 9.12 -33.71 28.64
CA LYS A 27 8.49 -32.40 28.89
C LYS A 27 8.77 -31.44 27.75
N LEU A 28 7.74 -30.75 27.27
CA LEU A 28 7.88 -29.66 26.32
C LEU A 28 8.48 -28.44 27.03
N VAL A 29 9.71 -28.10 26.65
CA VAL A 29 10.44 -26.95 27.18
C VAL A 29 10.43 -25.86 26.11
N LYS A 30 9.96 -24.68 26.51
CA LYS A 30 9.98 -23.48 25.66
C LYS A 30 11.42 -23.01 25.47
N LYS A 31 11.89 -23.02 24.22
CA LYS A 31 13.16 -22.39 23.85
C LYS A 31 12.90 -21.03 23.26
N VAL A 32 13.61 -20.05 23.78
CA VAL A 32 13.63 -18.67 23.24
C VAL A 32 14.93 -18.51 22.45
N ARG A 33 14.80 -18.06 21.20
CA ARG A 33 15.96 -17.64 20.37
C ARG A 33 15.84 -16.17 20.10
N GLU A 34 16.84 -15.41 20.51
CA GLU A 34 16.97 -14.01 20.14
C GLU A 34 17.58 -13.92 18.74
N HIS A 35 16.95 -13.13 17.89
CA HIS A 35 17.42 -12.77 16.56
C HIS A 35 17.78 -11.29 16.57
N VAL A 36 19.02 -11.00 16.18
CA VAL A 36 19.53 -9.63 16.08
C VAL A 36 20.16 -9.44 14.70
N TYR A 37 19.65 -8.47 13.95
CA TYR A 37 20.20 -8.16 12.65
C TYR A 37 19.95 -6.69 12.26
N ASP A 38 20.86 -6.14 11.50
CA ASP A 38 20.73 -4.79 10.95
C ASP A 38 19.92 -4.85 9.66
N ARG A 39 19.01 -3.90 9.50
CA ARG A 39 18.22 -3.77 8.28
C ARG A 39 17.76 -2.34 8.03
N ILE A 40 17.26 -2.11 6.83
CA ILE A 40 16.54 -0.89 6.49
C ILE A 40 15.17 -0.96 7.16
N LEU A 41 14.88 -0.01 8.04
CA LEU A 41 13.63 0.12 8.78
C LEU A 41 12.61 0.97 8.03
N ALA A 42 13.08 1.94 7.25
CA ALA A 42 12.27 2.74 6.36
C ALA A 42 13.09 3.13 5.13
N ARG A 43 12.46 3.11 3.97
CA ARG A 43 13.05 3.60 2.73
C ARG A 43 12.04 4.31 1.85
N ASP A 44 12.54 5.24 1.06
CA ASP A 44 11.81 5.93 0.01
C ASP A 44 11.47 4.98 -1.15
N VAL A 45 10.20 5.01 -1.54
CA VAL A 45 9.64 4.24 -2.67
C VAL A 45 8.63 5.07 -3.43
N VAL A 46 8.25 4.62 -4.62
CA VAL A 46 6.97 4.99 -5.24
C VAL A 46 5.98 3.87 -4.92
N ARG A 47 4.80 4.24 -4.41
CA ARG A 47 3.70 3.32 -4.17
C ARG A 47 2.58 3.57 -5.15
N ILE A 48 2.03 2.49 -5.68
CA ILE A 48 0.78 2.47 -6.46
C ILE A 48 -0.19 1.63 -5.66
N ILE A 49 -1.40 2.14 -5.36
CA ILE A 49 -2.39 1.42 -4.56
C ILE A 49 -3.80 1.67 -5.09
N PHE A 50 -4.66 0.64 -5.01
CA PHE A 50 -6.06 0.70 -5.40
C PHE A 50 -6.94 0.08 -4.31
N PHE A 51 -8.06 0.75 -4.02
CA PHE A 51 -9.12 0.32 -3.10
C PHE A 51 -10.31 -0.15 -3.93
N LEU A 52 -10.64 -1.43 -3.83
CA LEU A 52 -11.52 -2.16 -4.74
C LEU A 52 -12.77 -2.59 -3.98
N PRO A 53 -13.95 -1.98 -4.23
CA PRO A 53 -15.19 -2.27 -3.50
C PRO A 53 -15.86 -3.56 -3.99
N HIS A 54 -15.07 -4.56 -4.36
CA HIS A 54 -15.53 -5.81 -4.94
C HIS A 54 -14.87 -7.01 -4.26
N ASP A 55 -15.56 -8.12 -4.34
CA ASP A 55 -15.11 -9.39 -3.79
C ASP A 55 -14.11 -10.06 -4.74
N HIS A 56 -13.31 -10.97 -4.20
CA HIS A 56 -12.21 -11.63 -4.89
C HIS A 56 -12.55 -12.12 -6.31
N HIS A 57 -13.66 -12.83 -6.46
CA HIS A 57 -14.03 -13.45 -7.74
C HIS A 57 -14.30 -12.44 -8.87
N HIS A 58 -14.62 -11.20 -8.54
CA HIS A 58 -14.78 -10.10 -9.52
C HIS A 58 -13.44 -9.43 -9.86
N LEU A 59 -12.40 -9.67 -9.06
CA LEU A 59 -11.12 -8.98 -9.15
C LEU A 59 -10.02 -9.80 -9.81
N ILE A 60 -10.15 -11.14 -9.86
CA ILE A 60 -9.09 -12.07 -10.28
C ILE A 60 -8.40 -11.63 -11.57
N THR A 61 -9.18 -11.38 -12.63
CA THR A 61 -8.64 -11.00 -13.95
C THR A 61 -7.92 -9.64 -13.89
N GLY A 62 -8.46 -8.68 -13.15
CA GLY A 62 -7.86 -7.34 -13.00
C GLY A 62 -6.57 -7.41 -12.18
N VAL A 63 -6.57 -8.19 -11.10
CA VAL A 63 -5.39 -8.39 -10.25
C VAL A 63 -4.29 -9.14 -10.99
N ALA A 64 -4.62 -10.20 -11.74
CA ALA A 64 -3.67 -10.92 -12.57
C ALA A 64 -3.03 -9.98 -13.63
N HIS A 65 -3.84 -9.15 -14.29
CA HIS A 65 -3.34 -8.15 -15.24
C HIS A 65 -2.40 -7.12 -14.58
N ALA A 66 -2.74 -6.65 -13.39
CA ALA A 66 -1.92 -5.71 -12.64
C ALA A 66 -0.59 -6.35 -12.21
N LEU A 67 -0.62 -7.61 -11.74
CA LEU A 67 0.58 -8.38 -11.42
C LEU A 67 1.49 -8.57 -12.64
N ASP A 68 0.94 -9.01 -13.76
CA ASP A 68 1.71 -9.18 -15.01
C ASP A 68 2.32 -7.87 -15.48
N SER A 69 1.61 -6.76 -15.32
CA SER A 69 2.09 -5.42 -15.68
C SER A 69 3.25 -4.99 -14.79
N TYR A 70 3.12 -5.25 -13.49
CA TYR A 70 4.18 -4.97 -12.52
C TYR A 70 5.42 -5.84 -12.79
N LEU A 71 5.26 -7.14 -13.03
CA LEU A 71 6.37 -8.05 -13.35
C LEU A 71 7.14 -7.61 -14.60
N ARG A 72 6.43 -7.19 -15.65
CA ARG A 72 7.07 -6.62 -16.86
C ARG A 72 7.83 -5.33 -16.59
N ALA A 73 7.29 -4.47 -15.71
CA ALA A 73 7.93 -3.20 -15.38
C ALA A 73 9.24 -3.39 -14.60
N ILE A 74 9.34 -4.45 -13.81
CA ILE A 74 10.54 -4.78 -13.02
C ILE A 74 11.43 -5.85 -13.69
N ASP A 75 11.10 -6.26 -14.91
CA ASP A 75 11.90 -7.21 -15.68
C ASP A 75 13.32 -6.63 -15.91
N GLY A 76 14.30 -7.49 -15.73
CA GLY A 76 15.71 -7.06 -15.79
C GLY A 76 16.31 -6.63 -14.44
N HIS A 77 15.56 -6.61 -13.34
CA HIS A 77 16.07 -6.38 -11.98
C HIS A 77 16.18 -7.72 -11.20
N PRO A 78 17.32 -8.44 -11.29
CA PRO A 78 17.50 -9.69 -10.57
C PRO A 78 17.34 -9.48 -9.07
N GLY A 79 16.51 -10.33 -8.42
CA GLY A 79 16.26 -10.21 -6.98
C GLY A 79 15.25 -9.13 -6.59
N ALA A 80 14.57 -8.48 -7.55
CA ALA A 80 13.48 -7.57 -7.25
C ALA A 80 12.42 -8.24 -6.37
N LEU A 81 12.05 -9.48 -6.71
CA LEU A 81 11.18 -10.32 -5.92
C LEU A 81 11.88 -11.65 -5.64
N SER A 82 12.08 -11.98 -4.39
CA SER A 82 12.76 -13.21 -3.94
C SER A 82 11.99 -13.99 -2.88
N GLU A 83 10.99 -13.36 -2.29
CA GLU A 83 10.17 -13.93 -1.22
C GLU A 83 8.69 -13.67 -1.46
N TYR A 84 7.85 -14.52 -0.84
CA TYR A 84 6.41 -14.34 -0.83
C TYR A 84 5.81 -14.75 0.51
N THR A 85 4.62 -14.27 0.80
CA THR A 85 3.76 -14.78 1.87
C THR A 85 2.32 -14.89 1.37
N CYS A 86 1.66 -15.98 1.73
CA CYS A 86 0.22 -16.22 1.55
C CYS A 86 -0.48 -16.38 2.91
N CYS A 87 0.25 -16.23 4.00
CA CYS A 87 -0.26 -16.28 5.37
C CYS A 87 0.34 -15.13 6.18
N TRP A 88 -0.29 -14.79 7.29
CA TRP A 88 0.08 -13.61 8.08
C TRP A 88 1.43 -13.74 8.82
N TRP A 89 2.01 -14.95 8.89
CA TRP A 89 3.05 -15.26 9.86
C TRP A 89 4.39 -15.67 9.27
N GLU A 90 4.40 -16.18 8.04
CA GLU A 90 5.60 -16.76 7.43
C GLU A 90 5.88 -16.20 6.04
N SER A 91 7.15 -15.95 5.76
CA SER A 91 7.66 -15.68 4.43
C SER A 91 8.42 -16.90 3.89
N PHE A 92 8.29 -17.12 2.61
CA PHE A 92 8.92 -18.22 1.90
C PHE A 92 9.73 -17.70 0.72
N LYS A 93 10.76 -18.44 0.34
CA LYS A 93 11.50 -18.13 -0.90
C LYS A 93 10.59 -18.30 -2.11
N LEU A 94 10.63 -17.34 -3.01
CA LEU A 94 9.84 -17.35 -4.24
C LEU A 94 10.48 -18.30 -5.25
N THR A 95 10.00 -19.55 -5.22
CA THR A 95 10.35 -20.63 -6.14
C THR A 95 9.20 -20.88 -7.11
N GLU A 96 9.33 -21.83 -8.04
CA GLU A 96 8.23 -22.21 -8.92
C GLU A 96 6.99 -22.64 -8.14
N THR A 97 7.17 -23.40 -7.05
CA THR A 97 6.06 -23.74 -6.14
C THR A 97 5.42 -22.50 -5.52
N GLY A 98 6.20 -21.47 -5.19
CA GLY A 98 5.67 -20.20 -4.71
C GLY A 98 4.81 -19.51 -5.76
N TRP A 99 5.27 -19.51 -7.01
CA TRP A 99 4.49 -18.96 -8.13
C TRP A 99 3.21 -19.75 -8.38
N ASP A 100 3.23 -21.08 -8.24
CA ASP A 100 2.02 -21.89 -8.36
C ASP A 100 1.00 -21.53 -7.28
N ARG A 101 1.43 -21.31 -6.04
CA ARG A 101 0.54 -20.83 -4.96
C ARG A 101 -0.07 -19.47 -5.26
N ILE A 102 0.71 -18.51 -5.81
CA ILE A 102 0.20 -17.23 -6.23
C ILE A 102 -0.83 -17.39 -7.36
N ARG A 103 -0.54 -18.20 -8.36
CA ARG A 103 -1.48 -18.50 -9.45
C ARG A 103 -2.76 -19.15 -8.94
N GLU A 104 -2.67 -20.12 -8.02
CA GLU A 104 -3.83 -20.75 -7.37
C GLU A 104 -4.70 -19.73 -6.63
N THR A 105 -4.10 -18.74 -5.98
CA THR A 105 -4.85 -17.64 -5.34
C THR A 105 -5.64 -16.82 -6.35
N LEU A 106 -5.12 -16.67 -7.58
CA LEU A 106 -5.74 -15.93 -8.67
C LEU A 106 -6.61 -16.79 -9.59
N GLU A 107 -6.76 -18.08 -9.30
CA GLU A 107 -7.71 -18.94 -10.01
C GLU A 107 -9.13 -18.77 -9.44
N PRO A 108 -10.19 -18.92 -10.28
CA PRO A 108 -11.58 -18.84 -9.82
C PRO A 108 -12.02 -20.03 -8.94
N LYS A 109 -11.15 -21.00 -8.71
CA LYS A 109 -11.39 -22.16 -7.83
C LYS A 109 -11.17 -21.76 -6.37
N LYS A 110 -11.83 -22.47 -5.42
CA LYS A 110 -11.55 -22.33 -3.99
C LYS A 110 -10.04 -22.42 -3.76
N PRO A 111 -9.44 -21.37 -3.18
CA PRO A 111 -8.02 -21.43 -2.85
C PRO A 111 -7.75 -22.61 -1.92
N ARG A 112 -6.67 -23.34 -2.16
CA ARG A 112 -6.24 -24.48 -1.31
C ARG A 112 -5.65 -24.05 0.04
N PHE A 113 -5.79 -22.81 0.43
CA PHE A 113 -5.29 -22.27 1.70
C PHE A 113 -5.70 -23.08 2.93
N PHE A 114 -6.75 -23.91 2.81
CA PHE A 114 -7.27 -24.71 3.91
C PHE A 114 -6.51 -26.01 4.16
N GLU A 115 -5.69 -26.47 3.22
CA GLU A 115 -4.98 -27.76 3.35
C GLU A 115 -3.77 -27.68 4.28
N ASP A 116 -3.20 -26.47 4.44
CA ASP A 116 -2.01 -26.22 5.28
C ASP A 116 -2.36 -25.76 6.72
N TYR A 117 -3.66 -25.67 7.05
CA TYR A 117 -4.08 -25.24 8.38
C TYR A 117 -4.19 -26.45 9.35
N GLU A 118 -3.80 -26.22 10.61
CA GLU A 118 -4.14 -27.14 11.68
C GLU A 118 -5.67 -27.36 11.73
N PRO A 119 -6.18 -28.55 12.14
CA PRO A 119 -7.60 -28.87 12.04
C PRO A 119 -8.55 -27.88 12.72
N HIS A 120 -8.11 -27.18 13.75
CA HIS A 120 -8.92 -26.15 14.42
C HIS A 120 -8.94 -24.85 13.63
N ASP A 121 -7.82 -24.48 12.99
CA ASP A 121 -7.71 -23.29 12.13
C ASP A 121 -8.45 -23.52 10.82
N ALA A 122 -8.40 -24.73 10.26
CA ALA A 122 -9.16 -25.11 9.09
C ALA A 122 -10.68 -24.96 9.32
N ARG A 123 -11.20 -25.36 10.49
CA ARG A 123 -12.61 -25.18 10.85
C ARG A 123 -12.98 -23.70 11.00
N PHE A 124 -12.08 -22.89 11.55
CA PHE A 124 -12.29 -21.46 11.67
C PHE A 124 -12.31 -20.80 10.29
N ALA A 125 -11.34 -21.13 9.45
CA ALA A 125 -11.25 -20.65 8.07
C ALA A 125 -12.42 -21.15 7.19
N GLU A 126 -12.94 -22.36 7.45
CA GLU A 126 -14.12 -22.90 6.75
C GLU A 126 -15.39 -22.16 7.12
N LYS A 127 -15.51 -21.73 8.37
CA LYS A 127 -16.65 -20.97 8.90
C LYS A 127 -16.59 -19.49 8.55
N ASP A 128 -15.44 -18.86 8.80
CA ASP A 128 -15.27 -17.41 8.66
C ASP A 128 -14.59 -17.02 7.34
N GLY A 129 -14.08 -18.00 6.58
CA GLY A 129 -13.32 -17.82 5.35
C GLY A 129 -11.88 -17.34 5.59
N ALA A 130 -10.95 -17.82 4.76
CA ALA A 130 -9.61 -17.25 4.69
C ALA A 130 -9.58 -16.14 3.64
N ASP A 131 -9.04 -14.98 3.99
CA ASP A 131 -8.90 -13.88 3.04
C ASP A 131 -7.92 -14.29 1.93
N PRO A 132 -8.29 -14.24 0.64
CA PRO A 132 -7.34 -14.39 -0.43
C PRO A 132 -6.29 -13.27 -0.32
N TYR A 133 -5.08 -13.67 0.01
CA TYR A 133 -4.00 -12.76 0.32
C TYR A 133 -2.68 -13.28 -0.19
N PHE A 134 -1.89 -12.42 -0.80
CA PHE A 134 -0.47 -12.67 -1.01
C PHE A 134 0.33 -11.36 -1.04
N THR A 135 1.59 -11.47 -0.65
CA THR A 135 2.58 -10.42 -0.87
C THR A 135 3.81 -11.04 -1.51
N LEU A 136 4.29 -10.42 -2.57
CA LEU A 136 5.59 -10.64 -3.19
C LEU A 136 6.52 -9.51 -2.77
N PHE A 137 7.76 -9.80 -2.42
CA PHE A 137 8.74 -8.78 -2.02
C PHE A 137 10.17 -9.26 -2.25
N GLY A 138 11.08 -8.32 -2.29
CA GLY A 138 12.50 -8.60 -2.44
C GLY A 138 13.22 -8.68 -1.09
N GLU A 139 14.47 -9.17 -1.14
CA GLU A 139 15.28 -9.34 0.06
C GLU A 139 15.55 -8.00 0.76
N GLN A 140 15.55 -8.04 2.10
CA GLN A 140 16.00 -6.96 2.98
C GLN A 140 15.41 -5.56 2.71
N GLY A 141 14.18 -5.49 2.20
CA GLY A 141 13.54 -4.20 1.96
C GLY A 141 14.17 -3.44 0.79
N ASN A 142 14.42 -4.14 -0.33
CA ASN A 142 14.91 -3.53 -1.56
C ASN A 142 13.93 -2.52 -2.20
N GLY A 143 12.70 -2.41 -1.67
CA GLY A 143 11.67 -1.48 -2.11
C GLY A 143 10.73 -1.99 -3.19
N TYR A 144 10.97 -3.18 -3.73
CA TYR A 144 10.02 -3.85 -4.61
C TYR A 144 9.04 -4.68 -3.81
N SER A 145 7.76 -4.48 -4.04
CA SER A 145 6.72 -5.36 -3.52
C SER A 145 5.45 -5.31 -4.34
N PHE A 146 4.69 -6.40 -4.31
CA PHE A 146 3.33 -6.45 -4.84
C PHE A 146 2.46 -7.17 -3.81
N LYS A 147 1.39 -6.52 -3.37
CA LYS A 147 0.47 -7.05 -2.35
C LYS A 147 -0.95 -7.03 -2.88
N TYR A 148 -1.65 -8.12 -2.69
CA TYR A 148 -3.08 -8.22 -2.87
C TYR A 148 -3.73 -8.78 -1.61
N HIS A 149 -4.81 -8.14 -1.16
CA HIS A 149 -5.63 -8.59 -0.05
C HIS A 149 -7.09 -8.38 -0.42
N ALA A 150 -7.82 -9.47 -0.60
CA ALA A 150 -9.23 -9.42 -0.95
C ALA A 150 -10.12 -9.43 0.28
N ARG A 151 -11.21 -8.68 0.23
CA ARG A 151 -12.30 -8.84 1.19
C ARG A 151 -13.08 -10.13 0.88
N LEU A 152 -13.76 -10.63 1.90
CA LEU A 152 -14.62 -11.79 1.78
C LEU A 152 -16.10 -11.37 1.82
N PRO A 153 -16.95 -11.89 0.92
CA PRO A 153 -18.34 -11.47 0.79
C PRO A 153 -19.22 -11.83 1.98
N TRP A 154 -18.84 -12.84 2.75
CA TRP A 154 -19.61 -13.34 3.90
C TRP A 154 -19.13 -12.85 5.26
N ARG A 155 -17.97 -12.21 5.33
CA ARG A 155 -17.63 -11.43 6.50
C ARG A 155 -18.53 -10.22 6.53
N GLU A 156 -19.47 -10.21 7.45
CA GLU A 156 -20.10 -8.93 7.78
C GLU A 156 -18.99 -8.01 8.25
N PRO A 157 -18.54 -7.09 7.40
CA PRO A 157 -17.55 -6.16 7.86
C PRO A 157 -18.22 -5.25 8.87
N PRO A 158 -17.54 -4.83 9.90
CA PRO A 158 -17.72 -3.47 10.33
C PRO A 158 -17.42 -2.58 9.09
N PRO A 159 -18.18 -1.53 8.85
CA PRO A 159 -18.53 -0.86 7.58
C PRO A 159 -17.38 -0.68 6.60
N PRO A 160 -17.66 -0.36 5.40
CA PRO A 160 -17.41 -1.00 4.12
C PRO A 160 -15.92 -1.26 3.90
N SER A 161 -15.47 -2.45 4.20
CA SER A 161 -14.12 -2.88 3.84
C SER A 161 -14.01 -3.10 2.34
N VAL A 162 -12.86 -2.76 1.79
CA VAL A 162 -12.52 -2.95 0.39
C VAL A 162 -11.38 -3.96 0.24
N SER A 163 -11.29 -4.59 -0.92
CA SER A 163 -10.08 -5.30 -1.31
C SER A 163 -8.99 -4.29 -1.66
N VAL A 164 -7.73 -4.62 -1.38
CA VAL A 164 -6.59 -3.72 -1.60
C VAL A 164 -5.56 -4.37 -2.50
N LEU A 165 -5.10 -3.64 -3.50
CA LEU A 165 -3.96 -3.98 -4.31
C LEU A 165 -2.91 -2.87 -4.19
N SER A 166 -1.67 -3.23 -3.85
CA SER A 166 -0.57 -2.28 -3.72
C SER A 166 0.70 -2.80 -4.37
N ALA A 167 1.41 -1.94 -5.07
CA ALA A 167 2.73 -2.22 -5.62
C ALA A 167 3.70 -1.11 -5.20
N THR A 168 4.95 -1.46 -4.92
CA THR A 168 6.01 -0.50 -4.64
C THR A 168 7.21 -0.72 -5.56
N LEU A 169 7.85 0.38 -5.93
CA LEU A 169 9.10 0.44 -6.66
C LEU A 169 10.08 1.31 -5.86
N PRO A 170 11.35 0.97 -5.73
CA PRO A 170 12.32 1.86 -5.14
C PRO A 170 12.42 3.17 -5.95
N THR A 171 12.76 4.27 -5.32
CA THR A 171 12.91 5.55 -6.03
C THR A 171 14.05 5.52 -7.06
N GLU A 172 15.01 4.62 -6.91
CA GLU A 172 16.02 4.34 -7.93
C GLU A 172 15.43 3.87 -9.25
N HIS A 173 14.38 3.05 -9.18
CA HIS A 173 13.66 2.60 -10.37
C HIS A 173 13.01 3.78 -11.12
N LEU A 174 12.43 4.73 -10.35
CA LEU A 174 11.89 5.97 -10.92
C LEU A 174 12.98 6.81 -11.59
N GLU A 175 14.18 6.87 -11.01
CA GLU A 175 15.30 7.64 -11.58
C GLU A 175 15.88 6.97 -12.82
N GLU A 176 15.97 5.66 -12.82
CA GLU A 176 16.54 4.87 -13.93
C GLU A 176 15.61 4.84 -15.14
N HIS A 177 14.33 4.58 -14.92
CA HIS A 177 13.34 4.39 -16.01
C HIS A 177 12.51 5.63 -16.31
N GLY A 178 12.55 6.62 -15.43
CA GLY A 178 11.85 7.90 -15.60
C GLY A 178 10.39 7.88 -15.14
N VAL A 179 9.87 9.09 -14.99
CA VAL A 179 8.51 9.35 -14.47
C VAL A 179 7.43 8.75 -15.36
N GLN A 180 7.64 8.82 -16.69
CA GLN A 180 6.66 8.32 -17.64
C GLN A 180 6.45 6.81 -17.52
N HIS A 181 7.51 6.05 -17.28
CA HIS A 181 7.43 4.60 -17.07
C HIS A 181 6.55 4.25 -15.86
N VAL A 182 6.74 4.94 -14.74
CA VAL A 182 5.92 4.73 -13.53
C VAL A 182 4.47 5.17 -13.73
N ARG A 183 4.25 6.27 -14.46
CA ARG A 183 2.90 6.72 -14.83
C ARG A 183 2.17 5.68 -15.69
N GLU A 184 2.83 5.16 -16.71
CA GLU A 184 2.30 4.13 -17.60
C GLU A 184 1.98 2.85 -16.84
N LEU A 185 2.86 2.43 -15.92
CA LEU A 185 2.60 1.28 -15.06
C LEU A 185 1.32 1.51 -14.22
N ALA A 186 1.22 2.64 -13.53
CA ALA A 186 0.04 2.95 -12.70
C ALA A 186 -1.25 2.96 -13.53
N MET A 187 -1.21 3.56 -14.73
CA MET A 187 -2.34 3.60 -15.67
C MET A 187 -2.70 2.22 -16.18
N THR A 188 -1.71 1.40 -16.52
CA THR A 188 -1.91 0.04 -17.03
C THR A 188 -2.51 -0.85 -15.94
N MET A 189 -2.01 -0.77 -14.71
CA MET A 189 -2.60 -1.48 -13.57
C MET A 189 -4.06 -1.04 -13.34
N ALA A 190 -4.34 0.27 -13.37
CA ALA A 190 -5.68 0.82 -13.18
C ALA A 190 -6.70 0.38 -14.23
N SER A 191 -6.24 0.11 -15.48
CA SER A 191 -7.12 -0.06 -16.65
C SER A 191 -8.16 -1.16 -16.48
N ARG A 192 -7.83 -2.25 -15.78
CA ARG A 192 -8.72 -3.41 -15.57
C ARG A 192 -9.20 -3.58 -14.11
N LEU A 193 -8.91 -2.62 -13.24
CA LEU A 193 -9.34 -2.67 -11.85
C LEU A 193 -10.58 -1.82 -11.63
N PRO A 194 -11.68 -2.37 -11.11
CA PRO A 194 -12.89 -1.63 -10.76
C PRO A 194 -12.70 -0.91 -9.41
N PHE A 195 -11.79 0.05 -9.36
CA PHE A 195 -11.48 0.78 -8.13
C PHE A 195 -12.54 1.84 -7.77
N ALA A 196 -12.76 2.03 -6.47
CA ALA A 196 -13.45 3.21 -5.94
C ALA A 196 -12.47 4.39 -5.85
N THR A 197 -11.31 4.13 -5.28
CA THR A 197 -10.23 5.11 -5.19
C THR A 197 -8.88 4.42 -5.33
N GLY A 198 -7.83 5.21 -5.50
CA GLY A 198 -6.45 4.74 -5.55
C GLY A 198 -5.50 5.90 -5.72
N HIS A 199 -4.22 5.63 -5.60
CA HIS A 199 -3.20 6.65 -5.83
C HIS A 199 -1.86 6.09 -6.28
N ALA A 200 -1.01 6.96 -6.82
CA ALA A 200 0.41 6.69 -7.00
C ALA A 200 1.22 7.92 -6.58
N GLY A 201 2.33 7.70 -5.89
CA GLY A 201 3.20 8.78 -5.42
C GLY A 201 4.33 8.29 -4.53
N LEU A 202 5.10 9.25 -4.03
CA LEU A 202 6.18 8.95 -3.09
C LEU A 202 5.62 8.40 -1.77
N ALA A 203 6.29 7.40 -1.23
CA ALA A 203 5.94 6.78 0.04
C ALA A 203 7.19 6.34 0.80
N LEU A 204 7.05 6.09 2.07
CA LEU A 204 8.03 5.37 2.86
C LEU A 204 7.55 3.93 3.04
N ASP A 205 8.34 2.98 2.59
CA ASP A 205 8.13 1.58 2.92
C ASP A 205 8.71 1.31 4.30
N LEU A 206 7.85 0.83 5.21
CA LEU A 206 8.16 0.68 6.62
C LEU A 206 8.13 -0.79 7.01
N TRP A 207 9.25 -1.29 7.53
CA TRP A 207 9.35 -2.70 7.91
C TRP A 207 8.51 -3.07 9.13
N HIS A 208 8.39 -2.20 10.11
CA HIS A 208 7.62 -2.45 11.35
C HIS A 208 6.70 -1.27 11.71
N PRO A 209 5.83 -1.42 12.70
CA PRO A 209 4.94 -0.33 13.08
C PRO A 209 5.71 0.98 13.24
N ILE A 210 5.24 1.98 12.56
CA ILE A 210 5.75 3.35 12.54
C ILE A 210 6.08 3.90 13.93
N TYR A 211 5.38 3.40 14.95
CA TYR A 211 5.38 3.95 16.30
C TYR A 211 6.70 3.80 17.03
N ASP A 212 7.39 2.69 16.80
CA ASP A 212 8.69 2.44 17.44
C ASP A 212 9.82 3.23 16.77
N GLN A 213 9.51 3.87 15.63
CA GLN A 213 10.46 4.61 14.81
C GLN A 213 10.00 6.04 14.52
N LEU A 214 8.86 6.45 15.08
CA LEU A 214 8.26 7.75 14.79
C LEU A 214 9.24 8.90 15.05
N ASP A 215 10.04 8.83 16.09
CA ASP A 215 11.03 9.86 16.41
C ASP A 215 12.06 10.05 15.29
N ARG A 216 12.48 8.96 14.64
CA ARG A 216 13.42 9.02 13.52
C ARG A 216 12.75 9.50 12.24
N LEU A 217 11.48 9.15 12.04
CA LEU A 217 10.70 9.52 10.87
C LEU A 217 10.11 10.93 10.97
N ARG A 218 9.83 11.41 12.18
CA ARG A 218 9.13 12.68 12.47
C ARG A 218 9.69 13.86 11.67
N THR A 219 10.99 14.05 11.70
CA THR A 219 11.64 15.13 10.98
C THR A 219 11.40 15.03 9.48
N GLU A 220 11.52 13.84 8.91
CA GLU A 220 11.41 13.63 7.47
C GLU A 220 9.97 13.76 6.97
N ILE A 221 8.99 13.21 7.69
CA ILE A 221 7.58 13.22 7.25
C ILE A 221 6.94 14.61 7.32
N PHE A 222 7.35 15.45 8.28
CA PHE A 222 6.87 16.84 8.36
C PHE A 222 7.66 17.78 7.48
N ARG A 223 8.92 17.47 7.20
CA ARG A 223 9.73 18.20 6.25
C ARG A 223 9.27 17.95 4.81
N HIS A 224 8.95 16.71 4.48
CA HIS A 224 8.62 16.24 3.14
C HIS A 224 7.15 15.74 3.07
N PRO A 225 6.17 16.64 2.99
CA PRO A 225 4.75 16.28 3.08
C PRO A 225 4.23 15.44 1.90
N GLY A 226 4.97 15.37 0.80
CA GLY A 226 4.62 14.54 -0.35
C GLY A 226 4.79 13.05 -0.15
N PHE A 227 5.51 12.59 0.91
CA PHE A 227 5.61 11.18 1.23
C PHE A 227 4.35 10.66 1.94
N ASP A 228 3.84 9.53 1.47
CA ASP A 228 2.91 8.71 2.25
C ASP A 228 3.70 7.81 3.21
N VAL A 229 3.27 7.76 4.47
CA VAL A 229 3.96 7.00 5.52
C VAL A 229 3.12 5.84 6.05
N ARG A 230 1.98 5.55 5.41
CA ARG A 230 1.13 4.46 5.85
C ARG A 230 1.67 3.12 5.40
N LYS A 231 1.61 2.15 6.29
CA LYS A 231 1.91 0.77 5.96
C LYS A 231 0.71 0.14 5.24
N ALA A 232 0.97 -0.74 4.27
CA ALA A 232 -0.10 -1.41 3.53
C ALA A 232 -1.07 -2.22 4.44
N SER A 233 -0.63 -2.69 5.62
CA SER A 233 -1.50 -3.33 6.61
C SER A 233 -2.45 -2.37 7.35
N HIS A 234 -2.25 -1.05 7.24
CA HIS A 234 -3.15 -0.05 7.81
C HIS A 234 -4.38 0.22 6.94
N PHE A 235 -4.46 -0.42 5.79
CA PHE A 235 -5.60 -0.31 4.90
C PHE A 235 -6.73 -1.30 5.24
N ASP A 236 -6.52 -2.16 6.24
CA ASP A 236 -7.59 -3.00 6.79
C ASP A 236 -8.65 -2.07 7.41
N GLY A 237 -9.88 -2.16 6.92
CA GLY A 237 -10.98 -1.29 7.33
C GLY A 237 -11.13 0.01 6.54
N MET A 238 -10.32 0.26 5.50
CA MET A 238 -10.57 1.32 4.55
C MET A 238 -11.86 1.07 3.78
N GLY A 239 -12.55 2.18 3.50
CA GLY A 239 -13.77 2.18 2.69
C GLY A 239 -13.52 2.61 1.24
N THR A 240 -14.55 3.23 0.66
CA THR A 240 -14.53 3.71 -0.72
C THR A 240 -14.16 5.18 -0.85
N ARG A 241 -13.80 5.84 0.26
CA ARG A 241 -13.40 7.24 0.28
C ARG A 241 -11.92 7.41 -0.03
N VAL A 242 -11.49 8.65 -0.15
CA VAL A 242 -10.10 8.99 -0.49
C VAL A 242 -9.21 8.85 0.75
N ASP A 243 -8.13 8.13 0.61
CA ASP A 243 -7.20 7.89 1.71
C ASP A 243 -6.16 9.01 1.92
N GLY A 244 -6.02 9.93 0.97
CA GLY A 244 -5.10 11.06 1.01
C GLY A 244 -4.81 11.61 -0.38
N ILE A 245 -3.95 12.63 -0.43
CA ILE A 245 -3.59 13.32 -1.68
C ILE A 245 -2.17 12.94 -2.09
N HIS A 246 -2.02 12.55 -3.34
CA HIS A 246 -0.78 12.04 -3.91
C HIS A 246 -0.53 12.63 -5.30
N TRP A 247 0.59 12.28 -5.92
CA TRP A 247 0.93 12.72 -7.27
C TRP A 247 -0.14 12.34 -8.30
N MET A 248 -0.56 11.07 -8.33
CA MET A 248 -1.70 10.61 -9.12
C MET A 248 -2.80 10.15 -8.16
N ASN A 249 -4.03 10.61 -8.40
CA ASN A 249 -5.20 10.26 -7.60
C ASN A 249 -6.25 9.66 -8.52
N PHE A 250 -6.59 8.40 -8.31
CA PHE A 250 -7.57 7.66 -9.06
C PHE A 250 -8.91 7.72 -8.34
N LEU A 251 -9.95 8.17 -9.02
CA LEU A 251 -11.30 8.29 -8.47
C LEU A 251 -12.30 7.54 -9.34
N GLY A 252 -13.14 6.77 -8.69
CA GLY A 252 -14.32 6.11 -9.24
C GLY A 252 -15.56 6.39 -8.39
N PRO A 253 -16.69 5.75 -8.67
CA PRO A 253 -17.85 5.82 -7.80
C PRO A 253 -17.56 5.27 -6.38
N PRO A 254 -18.17 5.84 -5.30
CA PRO A 254 -19.15 6.94 -5.33
C PRO A 254 -18.54 8.34 -5.38
N VAL A 255 -17.27 8.52 -4.96
CA VAL A 255 -16.62 9.84 -4.79
C VAL A 255 -16.64 10.67 -6.08
N LEU A 256 -16.27 10.06 -7.20
CA LEU A 256 -16.28 10.77 -8.48
C LEU A 256 -17.68 11.25 -8.88
N SER A 257 -18.72 10.45 -8.62
CA SER A 257 -20.10 10.81 -8.90
C SER A 257 -20.55 12.00 -8.05
N GLU A 258 -20.22 12.01 -6.74
CA GLU A 258 -20.51 13.10 -5.81
C GLU A 258 -19.79 14.41 -6.22
N LEU A 259 -18.65 14.31 -6.88
CA LEU A 259 -17.89 15.44 -7.40
C LEU A 259 -18.39 15.96 -8.76
N GLY A 260 -19.38 15.33 -9.36
CA GLY A 260 -19.92 15.69 -10.69
C GLY A 260 -19.06 15.19 -11.85
N GLY A 261 -18.34 14.09 -11.65
CA GLY A 261 -17.48 13.45 -12.64
C GLY A 261 -16.24 14.27 -13.00
N ALA A 262 -15.57 13.89 -14.07
CA ALA A 262 -14.38 14.59 -14.55
C ALA A 262 -14.65 16.07 -14.92
N ALA A 263 -15.83 16.38 -15.42
CA ALA A 263 -16.24 17.75 -15.72
C ALA A 263 -16.33 18.63 -14.46
N GLY A 264 -16.92 18.09 -13.40
CA GLY A 264 -16.99 18.77 -12.11
C GLY A 264 -15.61 18.99 -11.46
N LEU A 265 -14.67 18.08 -11.66
CA LEU A 265 -13.26 18.23 -11.24
C LEU A 265 -12.56 19.35 -12.03
N ARG A 266 -12.66 19.34 -13.38
CA ARG A 266 -12.04 20.37 -14.24
C ARG A 266 -12.57 21.76 -13.95
N ALA A 267 -13.84 21.89 -13.57
CA ALA A 267 -14.45 23.18 -13.23
C ALA A 267 -13.94 23.78 -11.91
N ARG A 268 -13.34 22.97 -11.03
CA ARG A 268 -12.94 23.35 -9.68
C ARG A 268 -11.43 23.30 -9.41
N LEU A 269 -10.66 22.64 -10.28
CA LEU A 269 -9.21 22.55 -10.19
C LEU A 269 -8.59 23.53 -11.19
N HIS A 270 -7.88 24.51 -10.69
CA HIS A 270 -7.37 25.64 -11.48
C HIS A 270 -5.85 25.68 -11.58
N SER A 271 -5.15 24.84 -10.77
CA SER A 271 -3.69 24.77 -10.84
C SER A 271 -3.25 24.32 -12.24
N PRO A 272 -2.35 25.06 -12.92
CA PRO A 272 -1.84 24.68 -14.25
C PRO A 272 -1.04 23.38 -14.21
N ALA A 273 -0.57 22.96 -13.04
CA ALA A 273 0.12 21.70 -12.84
C ALA A 273 -0.82 20.52 -12.65
N THR A 274 -2.15 20.73 -12.68
CA THR A 274 -3.14 19.68 -12.49
C THR A 274 -3.73 19.23 -13.81
N SER A 275 -3.72 17.94 -14.10
CA SER A 275 -4.41 17.33 -15.21
C SER A 275 -5.51 16.38 -14.74
N VAL A 276 -6.64 16.35 -15.47
CA VAL A 276 -7.79 15.47 -15.21
C VAL A 276 -8.06 14.66 -16.46
N GLN A 277 -7.80 13.36 -16.39
CA GLN A 277 -7.98 12.41 -17.49
C GLN A 277 -9.10 11.43 -17.16
N GLU A 278 -10.07 11.30 -18.04
CA GLU A 278 -11.12 10.28 -17.96
C GLU A 278 -10.57 8.90 -18.31
N LEU A 279 -11.06 7.91 -17.59
CA LEU A 279 -10.80 6.50 -17.82
C LEU A 279 -12.12 5.78 -18.13
N GLU A 280 -12.03 4.58 -18.67
CA GLU A 280 -13.21 3.74 -18.89
C GLU A 280 -13.93 3.42 -17.58
N GLY A 281 -15.27 3.21 -17.66
CA GLY A 281 -16.09 2.81 -16.52
C GLY A 281 -16.33 3.90 -15.48
N GLU A 282 -16.58 5.14 -15.92
CA GLU A 282 -16.86 6.28 -15.03
C GLU A 282 -15.78 6.52 -13.98
N ARG A 283 -14.52 6.44 -14.41
CA ARG A 283 -13.35 6.63 -13.56
C ARG A 283 -12.48 7.76 -14.10
N THR A 284 -11.67 8.33 -13.27
CA THR A 284 -10.82 9.48 -13.59
C THR A 284 -9.50 9.37 -12.84
N VAL A 285 -8.43 9.86 -13.46
CA VAL A 285 -7.17 10.12 -12.77
C VAL A 285 -6.88 11.62 -12.76
N ILE A 286 -6.49 12.13 -11.60
CA ILE A 286 -6.00 13.50 -11.40
C ILE A 286 -4.50 13.39 -11.15
N THR A 287 -3.70 14.06 -11.98
CA THR A 287 -2.25 14.08 -11.83
C THR A 287 -1.79 15.48 -11.44
N LEU A 288 -0.93 15.57 -10.42
CA LEU A 288 -0.43 16.81 -9.84
C LEU A 288 1.05 16.99 -10.19
N GLY A 289 1.32 17.86 -11.16
CA GLY A 289 2.68 18.07 -11.67
C GLY A 289 3.16 17.00 -12.65
N ASP A 290 4.33 17.24 -13.21
CA ASP A 290 4.96 16.36 -14.19
C ASP A 290 5.57 15.10 -13.55
N ALA A 291 5.93 15.19 -12.26
CA ALA A 291 6.58 14.13 -11.49
C ALA A 291 6.07 14.13 -10.03
N PRO A 292 6.24 13.02 -9.29
CA PRO A 292 5.95 13.01 -7.87
C PRO A 292 6.91 13.92 -7.11
N GLU A 293 6.38 14.75 -6.21
CA GLU A 293 7.14 15.73 -5.45
C GLU A 293 7.08 15.41 -3.95
N ALA A 294 8.24 15.38 -3.29
CA ALA A 294 8.31 15.26 -1.84
C ALA A 294 7.95 16.56 -1.12
N GLY A 295 8.22 17.69 -1.75
CA GLY A 295 8.25 19.01 -1.12
C GLY A 295 9.40 19.13 -0.10
N ASP A 296 9.70 20.34 0.30
CA ASP A 296 10.58 20.63 1.44
C ASP A 296 10.07 21.89 2.16
N THR A 297 9.45 21.70 3.31
CA THR A 297 8.87 22.79 4.11
C THR A 297 9.93 23.78 4.59
N THR A 298 11.18 23.34 4.78
CA THR A 298 12.30 24.22 5.19
C THR A 298 12.74 25.14 4.06
N GLN A 299 12.40 24.81 2.81
CA GLN A 299 12.64 25.62 1.62
C GLN A 299 11.39 26.35 1.13
N GLY A 300 10.30 26.32 1.90
CA GLY A 300 9.04 26.95 1.53
C GLY A 300 8.27 26.25 0.40
N GLN A 301 8.59 25.02 0.07
CA GLN A 301 7.88 24.23 -0.93
C GLN A 301 6.57 23.69 -0.35
N THR A 302 5.46 24.34 -0.69
CA THR A 302 4.15 24.08 -0.08
C THR A 302 3.23 23.16 -0.87
N LEU A 303 3.67 22.67 -2.04
CA LEU A 303 2.90 21.79 -2.92
C LEU A 303 1.47 22.33 -3.21
N PRO A 304 1.32 23.47 -3.88
CA PRO A 304 0.03 24.17 -4.00
C PRO A 304 -1.05 23.33 -4.74
N ALA A 305 -0.68 22.56 -5.75
CA ALA A 305 -1.61 21.68 -6.46
C ALA A 305 -2.17 20.56 -5.54
N TYR A 306 -1.33 20.02 -4.64
CA TYR A 306 -1.77 19.04 -3.64
C TYR A 306 -2.74 19.66 -2.63
N ARG A 307 -2.48 20.90 -2.20
CA ARG A 307 -3.35 21.65 -1.29
C ARG A 307 -4.69 22.03 -1.93
N GLU A 308 -4.68 22.39 -3.21
CA GLU A 308 -5.93 22.66 -3.94
C GLU A 308 -6.80 21.41 -4.00
N LEU A 309 -6.23 20.28 -4.40
CA LEU A 309 -6.95 19.02 -4.46
C LEU A 309 -7.40 18.53 -3.07
N ALA A 310 -6.57 18.72 -2.03
CA ALA A 310 -6.91 18.36 -0.66
C ALA A 310 -8.17 19.08 -0.17
N ARG A 311 -8.27 20.38 -0.40
CA ARG A 311 -9.47 21.17 -0.02
C ARG A 311 -10.72 20.71 -0.76
N LEU A 312 -10.57 20.34 -2.04
CA LEU A 312 -11.69 19.82 -2.82
C LEU A 312 -12.16 18.45 -2.31
N LEU A 313 -11.23 17.60 -1.92
CA LEU A 313 -11.51 16.23 -1.50
C LEU A 313 -11.73 16.08 0.02
N GLU A 314 -11.58 17.13 0.83
CA GLU A 314 -11.72 17.06 2.28
C GLU A 314 -13.04 16.40 2.75
N PRO A 315 -14.23 16.70 2.16
CA PRO A 315 -15.48 16.05 2.55
C PRO A 315 -15.54 14.56 2.17
N HIS A 316 -14.65 14.11 1.31
CA HIS A 316 -14.59 12.76 0.76
C HIS A 316 -13.42 11.94 1.32
N LEU A 317 -12.63 12.49 2.24
CA LEU A 317 -11.55 11.76 2.89
C LEU A 317 -12.11 10.65 3.79
N GLU A 318 -11.40 9.52 3.85
CA GLU A 318 -11.67 8.50 4.85
C GLU A 318 -11.52 9.09 6.25
N PRO A 319 -12.33 8.65 7.20
CA PRO A 319 -12.07 8.98 8.60
C PRO A 319 -10.67 8.54 9.00
N PHE A 320 -9.99 9.37 9.79
CA PHE A 320 -8.67 8.99 10.29
C PHE A 320 -8.72 7.60 10.95
N PRO A 321 -7.83 6.66 10.58
CA PRO A 321 -7.91 5.27 11.04
C PRO A 321 -7.50 5.14 12.51
N TRP A 322 -8.44 5.31 13.41
CA TRP A 322 -8.25 5.34 14.87
C TRP A 322 -7.86 4.01 15.51
N GLY A 323 -8.31 2.90 14.96
CA GLY A 323 -8.36 1.62 15.66
C GLY A 323 -7.02 1.06 16.13
N TYR A 324 -5.94 1.30 15.39
CA TYR A 324 -4.60 0.78 15.70
C TYR A 324 -3.71 1.80 16.41
N LEU A 325 -3.96 3.09 16.19
CA LEU A 325 -3.15 4.21 16.66
C LEU A 325 -3.53 4.68 18.06
N ALA A 326 -4.79 4.63 18.40
CA ALA A 326 -5.35 5.10 19.66
C ALA A 326 -4.81 4.38 20.92
N ARG A 327 -4.04 3.32 20.74
CA ARG A 327 -3.52 2.52 21.86
C ARG A 327 -2.19 3.01 22.42
N LYS A 328 -1.51 4.00 21.83
CA LYS A 328 -0.13 4.33 22.26
C LYS A 328 0.02 5.60 23.07
N SER A 329 -0.37 6.75 22.58
CA SER A 329 -0.49 7.98 23.38
C SER A 329 -1.28 9.06 22.64
N PRO A 330 -1.93 10.00 23.36
CA PRO A 330 -2.64 11.13 22.76
C PRO A 330 -1.73 12.02 21.89
N GLU A 331 -0.47 12.16 22.26
CA GLU A 331 0.51 13.00 21.55
C GLU A 331 0.86 12.41 20.19
N VAL A 332 1.10 11.11 20.11
CA VAL A 332 1.38 10.38 18.87
C VAL A 332 0.16 10.45 17.93
N GLU A 333 -1.03 10.31 18.49
CA GLU A 333 -2.27 10.42 17.74
C GLU A 333 -2.44 11.81 17.14
N GLU A 334 -2.23 12.87 17.91
CA GLU A 334 -2.33 14.26 17.44
C GLU A 334 -1.31 14.56 16.33
N GLU A 335 -0.09 14.06 16.44
CA GLU A 335 0.91 14.21 15.39
C GLU A 335 0.53 13.52 14.09
N LEU A 336 0.03 12.30 14.18
CA LEU A 336 -0.43 11.57 13.01
C LEU A 336 -1.66 12.23 12.38
N ARG A 337 -2.52 12.84 13.19
CA ARG A 337 -3.65 13.64 12.70
C ARG A 337 -3.16 14.88 11.97
N ARG A 338 -2.18 15.60 12.50
CA ARG A 338 -1.54 16.74 11.81
C ARG A 338 -0.93 16.30 10.49
N TRP A 339 -0.20 15.17 10.49
CA TRP A 339 0.36 14.64 9.26
C TRP A 339 -0.73 14.25 8.26
N TRP A 340 -1.83 13.65 8.70
CA TRP A 340 -2.98 13.32 7.86
C TRP A 340 -3.56 14.57 7.19
N ARG A 341 -3.63 15.68 7.90
CA ARG A 341 -4.15 16.96 7.42
C ARG A 341 -3.11 17.87 6.76
N ARG A 342 -1.89 17.40 6.52
CA ARG A 342 -0.71 18.17 6.09
C ARG A 342 -0.89 19.06 4.85
N PHE A 343 -1.91 18.80 4.04
CA PHE A 343 -2.28 19.61 2.87
C PHE A 343 -3.50 20.50 3.11
N LEU A 344 -4.17 20.37 4.23
CA LEU A 344 -5.37 21.15 4.59
C LEU A 344 -5.02 22.34 5.48
N ASP A 345 -4.08 22.15 6.38
CA ASP A 345 -3.67 23.13 7.41
C ASP A 345 -2.54 24.08 6.96
#